data_bfe94370e26cbb3cc20a0a314fda8bec
#
_entry.id   bfe94370e26cbb3cc20a0a314fda8bec
#
_cell.length_a   1.000
_cell.length_b   1.000
_cell.length_c   1.000
_cell.angle_alpha   90.00
_cell.angle_beta   90.00
_cell.angle_gamma   90.00
#
_symmetry.space_group_name_H-M   'P 1'
#
loop_
_entity.id
_entity.type
_entity.pdbx_description
1 polymer ?
#
loop_
_entity_poly.entity_id
_entity_poly.type
_entity_poly.pdbx_seq_one_letter_code
_entity_poly.pdbx_strand_id
1 'polypeptide(L)'
;MTTLLRRAPFEIDKYLADFRHVEKNDLFSKGQATKTDRIIIDTVSVPKFTNEFWTSRQRQASSIHEISYRACFKPQLPRFFIEFLTEEGDTVYDPFTGRGTTIIEAGLLGRNVISNDINPLSQILCKPRLFIPDMTQLQDRLQAIKIDKKVASPINLDMFYHKNTLQEILSLRNYLIEREKTGQHDELDMWIRMVATNRLTGHSKGFFSVYTFPPNQAVSQDRQIKINKQREQIPEYRDTKKLIMSKTLQLIKNVSKEQIARLRAAGGKAVFLNDDARETDVIKKQTVSLTVTSPPFLDVVQYAADNWIRCWFNNIAVESVSRKITMSKKIEDWVDIMSGVFKELYRITKKSGFVAFEVGEVRNGKIMLDEYVAKIGINQGFICKGIMVNEQVFTKTSNLWGISNNDRGTNTNRIVIFQKDG
;
A
#
# COMPACT_ATOMS: atom_id res chain seq x y z
N MET A 1 4.61 -31.12 29.06
CA MET A 1 5.67 -31.02 28.05
C MET A 1 5.09 -31.51 26.72
N THR A 2 4.51 -30.64 25.94
CA THR A 2 3.94 -30.97 24.62
C THR A 2 5.03 -30.72 23.60
N THR A 3 5.59 -31.79 23.07
CA THR A 3 6.60 -31.77 22.02
C THR A 3 5.97 -31.11 20.78
N LEU A 4 6.36 -29.88 20.47
CA LEU A 4 6.02 -29.21 19.22
C LEU A 4 6.63 -30.03 18.08
N LEU A 5 5.81 -30.82 17.41
CA LEU A 5 6.12 -31.39 16.11
C LEU A 5 6.50 -30.22 15.18
N ARG A 6 7.78 -30.10 14.88
CA ARG A 6 8.24 -29.21 13.79
C ARG A 6 7.51 -29.66 12.51
N ARG A 7 6.56 -28.85 12.04
CA ARG A 7 6.02 -29.04 10.70
C ARG A 7 7.21 -29.02 9.73
N ALA A 8 7.19 -29.94 8.76
CA ALA A 8 8.15 -29.89 7.66
C ALA A 8 8.16 -28.49 7.04
N PRO A 9 9.32 -27.96 6.62
CA PRO A 9 9.38 -26.64 6.03
C PRO A 9 8.41 -26.58 4.83
N PHE A 10 7.57 -25.54 4.81
CA PHE A 10 6.59 -25.35 3.74
C PHE A 10 7.31 -25.11 2.40
N GLU A 11 7.11 -26.02 1.45
CA GLU A 11 7.71 -25.96 0.11
C GLU A 11 6.77 -25.19 -0.84
N ILE A 12 6.94 -23.87 -0.91
CA ILE A 12 6.05 -23.00 -1.67
C ILE A 12 6.02 -23.33 -3.15
N ASP A 13 7.13 -23.73 -3.75
CA ASP A 13 7.24 -24.13 -5.14
C ASP A 13 6.40 -25.37 -5.46
N LYS A 14 6.40 -26.40 -4.61
CA LYS A 14 5.52 -27.56 -4.72
C LYS A 14 4.05 -27.17 -4.56
N TYR A 15 3.74 -26.36 -3.56
CA TYR A 15 2.37 -25.87 -3.36
C TYR A 15 1.84 -25.15 -4.60
N LEU A 16 2.63 -24.24 -5.19
CA LEU A 16 2.24 -23.49 -6.38
C LEU A 16 2.07 -24.40 -7.62
N ALA A 17 2.91 -25.41 -7.77
CA ALA A 17 2.81 -26.38 -8.87
C ALA A 17 1.51 -27.21 -8.77
N ASP A 18 1.14 -27.62 -7.56
CA ASP A 18 -0.01 -28.49 -7.30
C ASP A 18 -1.33 -27.71 -7.13
N PHE A 19 -1.25 -26.36 -7.06
CA PHE A 19 -2.42 -25.51 -6.83
C PHE A 19 -3.46 -25.64 -7.93
N ARG A 20 -4.75 -25.70 -7.51
CA ARG A 20 -5.90 -25.71 -8.42
C ARG A 20 -6.86 -24.58 -8.03
N HIS A 21 -7.16 -23.73 -8.99
CA HIS A 21 -8.20 -22.72 -8.81
C HIS A 21 -9.57 -23.35 -9.00
N VAL A 22 -10.44 -23.24 -7.98
CA VAL A 22 -11.83 -23.70 -8.05
C VAL A 22 -12.77 -22.51 -7.97
N GLU A 23 -13.59 -22.30 -8.99
CA GLU A 23 -14.62 -21.28 -8.93
C GLU A 23 -15.70 -21.66 -7.91
N LYS A 24 -16.06 -20.72 -7.02
CA LYS A 24 -16.99 -20.96 -5.91
C LYS A 24 -18.39 -21.43 -6.32
N ASN A 25 -18.77 -21.27 -7.60
CA ASN A 25 -20.10 -21.62 -8.12
C ASN A 25 -20.11 -22.93 -8.90
N ASP A 26 -19.00 -23.63 -9.03
CA ASP A 26 -18.91 -24.87 -9.77
C ASP A 26 -18.45 -26.01 -8.87
N LEU A 27 -19.42 -26.64 -8.20
CA LEU A 27 -19.21 -27.77 -7.28
C LEU A 27 -18.70 -29.04 -7.99
N PHE A 28 -18.72 -29.09 -9.31
CA PHE A 28 -18.33 -30.27 -10.10
C PHE A 28 -17.08 -30.02 -10.97
N SER A 29 -16.48 -28.82 -10.97
CA SER A 29 -15.29 -28.57 -11.74
C SER A 29 -14.05 -29.19 -11.08
N LYS A 30 -13.21 -29.83 -11.89
CA LYS A 30 -11.91 -30.35 -11.43
C LYS A 30 -10.91 -29.23 -11.07
N GLY A 31 -11.33 -27.97 -11.15
CA GLY A 31 -10.50 -26.79 -10.97
C GLY A 31 -9.43 -26.63 -12.05
N GLN A 32 -9.03 -25.38 -12.30
CA GLN A 32 -7.96 -25.06 -13.23
C GLN A 32 -6.60 -25.37 -12.58
N ALA A 33 -5.85 -26.29 -13.15
CA ALA A 33 -4.49 -26.63 -12.68
C ALA A 33 -3.51 -25.48 -13.00
N THR A 34 -2.50 -25.30 -12.16
CA THR A 34 -1.41 -24.37 -12.42
C THR A 34 -0.62 -24.79 -13.66
N LYS A 35 -0.43 -23.85 -14.58
CA LYS A 35 0.52 -24.01 -15.67
C LYS A 35 1.92 -23.76 -15.13
N THR A 36 2.80 -24.75 -15.29
CA THR A 36 4.19 -24.68 -14.85
C THR A 36 5.09 -24.67 -16.07
N ASP A 37 5.81 -23.57 -16.25
CA ASP A 37 6.87 -23.38 -17.24
C ASP A 37 8.22 -23.23 -16.54
N ARG A 38 9.31 -23.18 -17.28
CA ARG A 38 10.66 -22.87 -16.76
C ARG A 38 11.34 -21.84 -17.64
N ILE A 39 12.05 -20.92 -17.00
CA ILE A 39 12.89 -19.94 -17.67
C ILE A 39 14.34 -20.12 -17.21
N ILE A 40 15.28 -19.80 -18.07
CA ILE A 40 16.71 -19.83 -17.75
C ILE A 40 17.18 -18.41 -17.46
N ILE A 41 17.68 -18.19 -16.26
CA ILE A 41 18.28 -16.92 -15.83
C ILE A 41 19.76 -17.16 -15.59
N ASP A 42 20.59 -16.64 -16.50
CA ASP A 42 22.00 -17.02 -16.64
C ASP A 42 22.15 -18.56 -16.77
N THR A 43 22.51 -19.25 -15.69
CA THR A 43 22.65 -20.73 -15.67
C THR A 43 21.61 -21.42 -14.79
N VAL A 44 20.73 -20.63 -14.12
CA VAL A 44 19.76 -21.15 -13.17
C VAL A 44 18.42 -21.38 -13.84
N SER A 45 17.86 -22.59 -13.74
CA SER A 45 16.51 -22.90 -14.20
C SER A 45 15.49 -22.52 -13.12
N VAL A 46 14.69 -21.48 -13.39
CA VAL A 46 13.68 -20.93 -12.47
C VAL A 46 12.29 -21.37 -12.90
N PRO A 47 11.48 -22.00 -12.02
CA PRO A 47 10.10 -22.36 -12.33
C PRO A 47 9.21 -21.12 -12.40
N LYS A 48 8.21 -21.16 -13.30
CA LYS A 48 7.19 -20.13 -13.46
C LYS A 48 5.82 -20.74 -13.36
N PHE A 49 5.02 -20.26 -12.41
CA PHE A 49 3.70 -20.77 -12.06
C PHE A 49 2.63 -19.77 -12.48
N THR A 50 1.71 -20.17 -13.36
CA THR A 50 0.64 -19.31 -13.86
C THR A 50 -0.72 -19.89 -13.48
N ASN A 51 -1.53 -19.14 -12.73
CA ASN A 51 -2.90 -19.46 -12.33
C ASN A 51 -3.61 -18.22 -11.79
N GLU A 52 -4.91 -18.30 -11.47
CA GLU A 52 -5.59 -17.37 -10.56
C GLU A 52 -5.43 -17.88 -9.12
N PHE A 53 -4.37 -17.42 -8.42
CA PHE A 53 -4.09 -17.83 -7.04
C PHE A 53 -4.98 -17.13 -6.02
N TRP A 54 -5.47 -15.94 -6.34
CA TRP A 54 -6.49 -15.22 -5.58
C TRP A 54 -7.35 -14.37 -6.51
N THR A 55 -8.62 -14.23 -6.15
CA THR A 55 -9.53 -13.35 -6.87
C THR A 55 -9.34 -11.90 -6.46
N SER A 56 -9.48 -10.99 -7.40
CA SER A 56 -9.32 -9.56 -7.15
C SER A 56 -10.55 -8.87 -6.54
N ARG A 57 -11.56 -9.62 -6.08
CA ARG A 57 -12.80 -9.05 -5.52
C ARG A 57 -12.53 -8.29 -4.23
N GLN A 58 -12.57 -6.95 -4.27
CA GLN A 58 -12.33 -6.06 -3.12
C GLN A 58 -13.22 -6.37 -1.90
N ARG A 59 -14.41 -6.93 -2.11
CA ARG A 59 -15.38 -7.24 -1.04
C ARG A 59 -14.91 -8.32 -0.04
N GLN A 60 -13.80 -8.99 -0.31
CA GLN A 60 -13.23 -10.01 0.57
C GLN A 60 -12.14 -9.48 1.49
N ALA A 61 -11.67 -8.25 1.29
CA ALA A 61 -10.67 -7.62 2.15
C ALA A 61 -11.30 -6.87 3.32
N SER A 62 -10.55 -6.66 4.39
CA SER A 62 -10.97 -5.82 5.52
C SER A 62 -11.20 -4.37 5.06
N SER A 63 -12.29 -3.75 5.54
CA SER A 63 -12.62 -2.34 5.24
C SER A 63 -11.54 -1.35 5.65
N ILE A 64 -10.67 -1.71 6.58
CA ILE A 64 -9.52 -0.90 7.02
C ILE A 64 -8.55 -0.55 5.87
N HIS A 65 -8.58 -1.31 4.77
CA HIS A 65 -7.80 -1.02 3.56
C HIS A 65 -8.41 0.03 2.63
N GLU A 66 -9.64 0.49 2.88
CA GLU A 66 -10.36 1.42 1.99
C GLU A 66 -9.82 2.85 2.06
N ILE A 67 -8.50 2.98 1.88
CA ILE A 67 -7.77 4.24 1.72
C ILE A 67 -7.24 4.32 0.31
N SER A 68 -7.51 5.44 -0.35
CA SER A 68 -7.09 5.67 -1.73
C SER A 68 -5.64 6.11 -1.80
N TYR A 69 -4.85 5.37 -2.59
CA TYR A 69 -3.47 5.69 -2.94
C TYR A 69 -3.17 5.06 -4.31
N ARG A 70 -2.28 5.68 -5.09
CA ARG A 70 -1.94 5.19 -6.42
C ARG A 70 -0.93 4.04 -6.35
N ALA A 71 -1.03 3.12 -7.31
CA ALA A 71 -0.08 2.00 -7.47
C ALA A 71 0.09 1.15 -6.20
N CYS A 72 -1.01 0.53 -5.74
CA CYS A 72 -0.98 -0.40 -4.61
C CYS A 72 -1.56 -1.74 -5.04
N PHE A 73 -0.92 -2.80 -4.67
CA PHE A 73 -1.51 -4.13 -4.80
C PHE A 73 -2.70 -4.33 -3.82
N LYS A 74 -3.50 -5.33 -4.11
CA LYS A 74 -4.66 -5.69 -3.28
C LYS A 74 -4.23 -6.47 -2.04
N PRO A 75 -5.00 -6.40 -0.94
CA PRO A 75 -4.68 -7.09 0.31
C PRO A 75 -4.53 -8.60 0.18
N GLN A 76 -5.17 -9.22 -0.79
CA GLN A 76 -5.07 -10.66 -1.03
C GLN A 76 -3.64 -11.11 -1.36
N LEU A 77 -2.86 -10.26 -2.05
CA LEU A 77 -1.47 -10.58 -2.39
C LEU A 77 -0.61 -10.76 -1.13
N PRO A 78 -0.42 -9.75 -0.25
CA PRO A 78 0.40 -9.95 0.93
C PRO A 78 -0.21 -10.98 1.88
N ARG A 79 -1.55 -11.03 2.00
CA ARG A 79 -2.22 -12.02 2.83
C ARG A 79 -1.82 -13.44 2.47
N PHE A 80 -1.83 -13.80 1.17
CA PHE A 80 -1.40 -15.10 0.69
C PHE A 80 0.00 -15.48 1.21
N PHE A 81 0.99 -14.62 1.02
CA PHE A 81 2.35 -14.92 1.45
C PHE A 81 2.51 -14.93 2.97
N ILE A 82 1.84 -14.03 3.70
CA ILE A 82 1.90 -13.96 5.15
C ILE A 82 1.32 -15.23 5.78
N GLU A 83 0.17 -15.71 5.29
CA GLU A 83 -0.48 -16.93 5.82
C GLU A 83 0.34 -18.18 5.57
N PHE A 84 1.00 -18.30 4.41
CA PHE A 84 1.74 -19.50 4.04
C PHE A 84 3.19 -19.53 4.53
N LEU A 85 3.85 -18.38 4.65
CA LEU A 85 5.29 -18.28 4.87
C LEU A 85 5.68 -17.77 6.26
N THR A 86 4.71 -17.44 7.11
CA THR A 86 4.98 -16.94 8.46
C THR A 86 4.03 -17.51 9.47
N GLU A 87 4.41 -17.42 10.75
CA GLU A 87 3.58 -17.73 11.91
C GLU A 87 3.27 -16.45 12.71
N GLU A 88 2.30 -16.53 13.64
CA GLU A 88 1.98 -15.43 14.55
C GLU A 88 3.22 -15.05 15.37
N GLY A 89 3.51 -13.75 15.46
CA GLY A 89 4.71 -13.22 16.11
C GLY A 89 5.95 -13.10 15.20
N ASP A 90 5.92 -13.67 14.01
CA ASP A 90 6.98 -13.46 13.01
C ASP A 90 7.02 -11.99 12.55
N THR A 91 8.19 -11.54 12.04
CA THR A 91 8.37 -10.18 11.56
C THR A 91 8.19 -10.09 10.04
N VAL A 92 7.25 -9.26 9.60
CA VAL A 92 6.99 -8.93 8.20
C VAL A 92 7.48 -7.53 7.89
N TYR A 93 8.18 -7.36 6.78
CA TYR A 93 8.77 -6.11 6.32
C TYR A 93 8.24 -5.69 4.95
N ASP A 94 8.06 -4.37 4.78
CA ASP A 94 7.77 -3.77 3.48
C ASP A 94 8.66 -2.53 3.28
N PRO A 95 9.70 -2.60 2.40
CA PRO A 95 10.61 -1.50 2.11
C PRO A 95 9.99 -0.37 1.29
N PHE A 96 8.83 -0.59 0.65
CA PHE A 96 8.11 0.37 -0.19
C PHE A 96 6.64 0.41 0.22
N THR A 97 6.40 0.71 1.48
CA THR A 97 5.12 0.52 2.18
C THR A 97 3.93 1.22 1.51
N GLY A 98 4.12 2.36 0.85
CA GLY A 98 3.06 3.13 0.23
C GLY A 98 1.92 3.41 1.21
N ARG A 99 0.72 2.91 0.92
CA ARG A 99 -0.42 3.04 1.85
C ARG A 99 -0.43 2.00 2.97
N GLY A 100 0.53 1.08 3.04
CA GLY A 100 0.64 0.09 4.11
C GLY A 100 -0.20 -1.17 3.94
N THR A 101 -0.39 -1.66 2.72
CA THR A 101 -1.23 -2.87 2.50
C THR A 101 -0.64 -4.09 3.19
N THR A 102 0.66 -4.36 3.01
CA THR A 102 1.40 -5.46 3.66
C THR A 102 1.37 -5.33 5.18
N ILE A 103 1.67 -4.14 5.69
CA ILE A 103 1.78 -3.87 7.13
C ILE A 103 0.44 -4.12 7.85
N ILE A 104 -0.66 -3.66 7.25
CA ILE A 104 -1.99 -3.84 7.83
C ILE A 104 -2.41 -5.33 7.76
N GLU A 105 -2.17 -6.04 6.66
CA GLU A 105 -2.47 -7.48 6.60
C GLU A 105 -1.63 -8.26 7.62
N ALA A 106 -0.34 -7.95 7.76
CA ALA A 106 0.51 -8.58 8.76
C ALA A 106 0.00 -8.34 10.19
N GLY A 107 -0.41 -7.09 10.51
CA GLY A 107 -1.00 -6.75 11.80
C GLY A 107 -2.32 -7.48 12.06
N LEU A 108 -3.23 -7.56 11.08
CA LEU A 108 -4.49 -8.29 11.17
C LEU A 108 -4.28 -9.78 11.44
N LEU A 109 -3.16 -10.33 10.98
CA LEU A 109 -2.77 -11.73 11.15
C LEU A 109 -1.85 -11.96 12.34
N GLY A 110 -1.63 -10.97 13.21
CA GLY A 110 -0.85 -11.12 14.46
C GLY A 110 0.67 -11.15 14.27
N ARG A 111 1.19 -10.64 13.15
CA ARG A 111 2.63 -10.54 12.88
C ARG A 111 3.19 -9.21 13.40
N ASN A 112 4.47 -9.19 13.77
CA ASN A 112 5.20 -7.96 14.01
C ASN A 112 5.51 -7.29 12.66
N VAL A 113 5.57 -5.96 12.63
CA VAL A 113 5.67 -5.22 11.38
C VAL A 113 6.82 -4.22 11.38
N ILE A 114 7.51 -4.16 10.24
CA ILE A 114 8.48 -3.11 9.93
C ILE A 114 8.04 -2.47 8.63
N SER A 115 7.88 -1.16 8.65
CA SER A 115 7.44 -0.33 7.52
C SER A 115 8.56 0.62 7.15
N ASN A 116 8.92 0.68 5.88
CA ASN A 116 9.81 1.71 5.36
C ASN A 116 9.20 2.32 4.08
N ASP A 117 9.33 3.61 3.95
CA ASP A 117 9.04 4.32 2.71
C ASP A 117 9.72 5.69 2.75
N ILE A 118 10.38 6.06 1.68
CA ILE A 118 11.05 7.36 1.59
C ILE A 118 10.06 8.54 1.60
N ASN A 119 8.78 8.27 1.30
CA ASN A 119 7.70 9.26 1.33
C ASN A 119 7.02 9.28 2.72
N PRO A 120 7.11 10.38 3.50
CA PRO A 120 6.50 10.49 4.82
C PRO A 120 4.98 10.28 4.84
N LEU A 121 4.28 10.50 3.72
CA LEU A 121 2.84 10.20 3.59
C LEU A 121 2.53 8.73 3.90
N SER A 122 3.46 7.83 3.66
CA SER A 122 3.30 6.41 3.96
C SER A 122 3.00 6.18 5.45
N GLN A 123 3.79 6.78 6.34
CA GLN A 123 3.55 6.66 7.79
C GLN A 123 2.20 7.28 8.19
N ILE A 124 1.85 8.45 7.64
CA ILE A 124 0.57 9.13 7.91
C ILE A 124 -0.62 8.24 7.50
N LEU A 125 -0.49 7.50 6.41
CA LEU A 125 -1.56 6.62 5.94
C LEU A 125 -1.55 5.26 6.64
N CYS A 126 -0.38 4.70 6.98
CA CYS A 126 -0.23 3.34 7.49
C CYS A 126 -0.39 3.26 9.02
N LYS A 127 0.45 4.00 9.77
CA LYS A 127 0.58 3.89 11.22
C LYS A 127 -0.74 4.02 11.99
N PRO A 128 -1.64 4.99 11.69
CA PRO A 128 -2.87 5.16 12.45
C PRO A 128 -3.80 3.94 12.39
N ARG A 129 -3.76 3.16 11.30
CA ARG A 129 -4.62 1.99 11.14
C ARG A 129 -4.25 0.80 12.03
N LEU A 130 -3.09 0.86 12.68
CA LEU A 130 -2.72 -0.07 13.75
C LEU A 130 -3.34 0.35 15.10
N PHE A 131 -3.86 1.57 15.24
CA PHE A 131 -4.41 2.13 16.47
C PHE A 131 -5.83 2.65 16.24
N ILE A 132 -6.77 1.75 15.93
CA ILE A 132 -8.18 2.11 15.69
C ILE A 132 -8.73 2.78 16.94
N PRO A 133 -9.27 4.02 16.84
CA PRO A 133 -9.74 4.79 17.99
C PRO A 133 -11.08 4.30 18.51
N ASP A 134 -11.36 4.64 19.77
CA ASP A 134 -12.71 4.65 20.30
C ASP A 134 -13.53 5.76 19.62
N MET A 135 -14.77 5.43 19.25
CA MET A 135 -15.62 6.34 18.47
C MET A 135 -16.09 7.55 19.27
N THR A 136 -16.33 7.39 20.57
CA THR A 136 -16.76 8.49 21.45
C THR A 136 -15.61 9.47 21.62
N GLN A 137 -14.41 8.97 21.95
CA GLN A 137 -13.22 9.80 22.09
C GLN A 137 -12.89 10.55 20.79
N LEU A 138 -13.04 9.89 19.63
CA LEU A 138 -12.85 10.54 18.33
C LEU A 138 -13.86 11.66 18.09
N GLN A 139 -15.12 11.44 18.41
CA GLN A 139 -16.18 12.44 18.27
C GLN A 139 -15.91 13.65 19.17
N ASP A 140 -15.57 13.43 20.43
CA ASP A 140 -15.26 14.48 21.39
C ASP A 140 -14.05 15.30 20.94
N ARG A 141 -12.99 14.63 20.44
CA ARG A 141 -11.81 15.29 19.89
C ARG A 141 -12.17 16.18 18.71
N LEU A 142 -12.96 15.68 17.77
CA LEU A 142 -13.41 16.45 16.59
C LEU A 142 -14.26 17.66 17.00
N GLN A 143 -15.14 17.50 18.00
CA GLN A 143 -15.96 18.61 18.50
C GLN A 143 -15.11 19.69 19.16
N ALA A 144 -14.08 19.31 19.91
CA ALA A 144 -13.19 20.24 20.60
C ALA A 144 -12.32 21.09 19.66
N ILE A 145 -12.12 20.66 18.40
CA ILE A 145 -11.36 21.45 17.41
C ILE A 145 -12.13 22.70 17.03
N LYS A 146 -11.60 23.87 17.41
CA LYS A 146 -12.20 25.17 17.09
C LYS A 146 -11.96 25.53 15.62
N ILE A 147 -12.98 26.07 14.96
CA ILE A 147 -12.90 26.57 13.60
C ILE A 147 -12.62 28.07 13.62
N ASP A 148 -11.48 28.45 13.08
CA ASP A 148 -11.11 29.85 12.87
C ASP A 148 -11.65 30.33 11.50
N LYS A 149 -12.65 31.20 11.54
CA LYS A 149 -13.26 31.79 10.33
C LYS A 149 -12.39 32.84 9.65
N LYS A 150 -11.30 33.25 10.29
CA LYS A 150 -10.37 34.27 9.75
C LYS A 150 -9.13 33.64 9.11
N VAL A 151 -8.94 32.31 9.26
CA VAL A 151 -7.80 31.63 8.70
C VAL A 151 -7.81 31.71 7.16
N ALA A 152 -6.67 32.07 6.58
CA ALA A 152 -6.48 32.16 5.15
C ALA A 152 -5.49 31.10 4.66
N SER A 153 -5.71 30.61 3.46
CA SER A 153 -4.79 29.68 2.79
C SER A 153 -3.64 30.44 2.13
N PRO A 154 -2.39 29.96 2.24
CA PRO A 154 -1.26 30.51 1.49
C PRO A 154 -1.34 30.22 -0.01
N ILE A 155 -2.20 29.29 -0.42
CA ILE A 155 -2.44 28.91 -1.81
C ILE A 155 -3.94 28.99 -2.13
N ASN A 156 -4.29 29.34 -3.36
CA ASN A 156 -5.69 29.37 -3.76
C ASN A 156 -6.25 27.93 -3.93
N LEU A 157 -7.31 27.63 -3.18
CA LEU A 157 -8.00 26.33 -3.20
C LEU A 157 -9.52 26.48 -3.44
N ASP A 158 -9.98 27.67 -3.83
CA ASP A 158 -11.41 27.97 -4.01
C ASP A 158 -12.07 27.13 -5.11
N MET A 159 -11.27 26.64 -6.08
CA MET A 159 -11.77 25.75 -7.13
C MET A 159 -12.11 24.35 -6.59
N PHE A 160 -11.56 23.96 -5.44
CA PHE A 160 -11.81 22.66 -4.80
C PHE A 160 -12.87 22.72 -3.72
N TYR A 161 -12.89 23.79 -2.91
CA TYR A 161 -13.63 23.84 -1.66
C TYR A 161 -14.52 25.07 -1.55
N HIS A 162 -15.69 24.88 -0.96
CA HIS A 162 -16.49 25.98 -0.46
C HIS A 162 -15.73 26.74 0.66
N LYS A 163 -15.89 28.05 0.75
CA LYS A 163 -15.18 28.90 1.73
C LYS A 163 -15.20 28.33 3.16
N ASN A 164 -16.37 27.94 3.66
CA ASN A 164 -16.50 27.42 5.02
C ASN A 164 -15.79 26.08 5.17
N THR A 165 -15.89 25.17 4.19
CA THR A 165 -15.17 23.91 4.19
C THR A 165 -13.66 24.12 4.19
N LEU A 166 -13.16 25.08 3.41
CA LEU A 166 -11.74 25.42 3.40
C LEU A 166 -11.28 25.96 4.77
N GLN A 167 -12.06 26.80 5.42
CA GLN A 167 -11.77 27.27 6.77
C GLN A 167 -11.69 26.12 7.79
N GLU A 168 -12.57 25.14 7.68
CA GLU A 168 -12.52 23.94 8.51
C GLU A 168 -11.25 23.11 8.24
N ILE A 169 -10.89 22.89 6.96
CA ILE A 169 -9.67 22.18 6.56
C ILE A 169 -8.42 22.88 7.12
N LEU A 170 -8.35 24.20 7.00
CA LEU A 170 -7.21 25.01 7.46
C LEU A 170 -7.10 24.98 8.99
N SER A 171 -8.24 25.12 9.69
CA SER A 171 -8.29 25.05 11.15
C SER A 171 -7.83 23.67 11.65
N LEU A 172 -8.30 22.61 11.00
CA LEU A 172 -7.89 21.25 11.30
C LEU A 172 -6.39 21.04 11.03
N ARG A 173 -5.89 21.52 9.88
CA ARG A 173 -4.48 21.48 9.54
C ARG A 173 -3.61 22.16 10.58
N ASN A 174 -3.96 23.38 10.96
CA ASN A 174 -3.23 24.16 11.95
C ASN A 174 -3.24 23.48 13.33
N TYR A 175 -4.40 22.96 13.76
CA TYR A 175 -4.52 22.17 14.98
C TYR A 175 -3.57 20.97 15.00
N LEU A 176 -3.54 20.17 13.94
CA LEU A 176 -2.69 18.97 13.85
C LEU A 176 -1.18 19.32 13.82
N ILE A 177 -0.81 20.38 13.11
CA ILE A 177 0.58 20.85 13.04
C ILE A 177 1.04 21.38 14.39
N GLU A 178 0.19 22.16 15.08
CA GLU A 178 0.54 22.72 16.39
C GLU A 178 0.72 21.63 17.45
N ARG A 179 -0.16 20.65 17.48
CA ARG A 179 -0.05 19.51 18.41
C ARG A 179 1.20 18.66 18.13
N GLU A 180 1.60 18.53 16.87
CA GLU A 180 2.85 17.86 16.50
C GLU A 180 4.08 18.65 16.98
N LYS A 181 4.11 19.97 16.75
CA LYS A 181 5.19 20.85 17.19
C LYS A 181 5.35 20.90 18.71
N THR A 182 4.25 20.83 19.45
CA THR A 182 4.25 20.87 20.92
C THR A 182 4.42 19.48 21.56
N GLY A 183 4.58 18.41 20.77
CA GLY A 183 4.73 17.04 21.28
C GLY A 183 3.44 16.46 21.88
N GLN A 184 2.29 17.08 21.64
CA GLN A 184 0.98 16.63 22.16
C GLN A 184 0.21 15.74 21.18
N HIS A 185 0.80 15.45 20.02
CA HIS A 185 0.20 14.63 18.97
C HIS A 185 0.03 13.17 19.43
N ASP A 186 -1.21 12.66 19.42
CA ASP A 186 -1.56 11.34 19.91
C ASP A 186 -2.21 10.44 18.82
N GLU A 187 -2.68 9.25 19.20
CA GLU A 187 -3.30 8.28 18.29
C GLU A 187 -4.58 8.84 17.63
N LEU A 188 -5.38 9.66 18.36
CA LEU A 188 -6.57 10.29 17.81
C LEU A 188 -6.21 11.31 16.74
N ASP A 189 -5.19 12.12 16.98
CA ASP A 189 -4.71 13.11 16.03
C ASP A 189 -4.12 12.44 14.78
N MET A 190 -3.39 11.34 14.94
CA MET A 190 -2.89 10.52 13.84
C MET A 190 -4.05 9.99 12.99
N TRP A 191 -5.11 9.46 13.62
CA TRP A 191 -6.28 8.95 12.92
C TRP A 191 -7.02 10.03 12.15
N ILE A 192 -7.30 11.16 12.80
CA ILE A 192 -7.95 12.34 12.19
C ILE A 192 -7.13 12.82 10.98
N ARG A 193 -5.81 12.95 11.13
CA ARG A 193 -4.87 13.35 10.06
C ARG A 193 -4.96 12.41 8.86
N MET A 194 -4.90 11.11 9.08
CA MET A 194 -5.01 10.09 8.04
C MET A 194 -6.32 10.19 7.28
N VAL A 195 -7.45 10.22 8.01
CA VAL A 195 -8.77 10.26 7.37
C VAL A 195 -8.96 11.56 6.61
N ALA A 196 -8.60 12.71 7.19
CA ALA A 196 -8.68 14.01 6.53
C ALA A 196 -7.81 14.03 5.26
N THR A 197 -6.55 13.58 5.33
CA THR A 197 -5.65 13.45 4.17
C THR A 197 -6.30 12.65 3.04
N ASN A 198 -7.01 11.57 3.37
CA ASN A 198 -7.67 10.72 2.38
C ASN A 198 -9.01 11.31 1.87
N ARG A 199 -9.55 12.34 2.53
CA ARG A 199 -10.81 13.00 2.14
C ARG A 199 -10.62 14.34 1.44
N LEU A 200 -9.39 14.83 1.26
CA LEU A 200 -9.12 16.13 0.66
C LEU A 200 -9.78 16.28 -0.72
N THR A 201 -9.56 15.35 -1.63
CA THR A 201 -10.11 15.42 -3.00
C THR A 201 -10.65 14.08 -3.46
N GLY A 202 -11.73 14.10 -4.26
CA GLY A 202 -12.32 12.89 -4.82
C GLY A 202 -13.58 13.14 -5.63
N HIS A 203 -14.23 12.06 -6.06
CA HIS A 203 -15.28 12.06 -7.07
C HIS A 203 -16.71 11.95 -6.50
N SER A 204 -16.89 12.06 -5.18
CA SER A 204 -18.20 11.91 -4.54
C SER A 204 -18.41 12.90 -3.39
N LYS A 205 -19.65 12.98 -2.89
CA LYS A 205 -20.01 13.80 -1.72
C LYS A 205 -19.33 13.36 -0.42
N GLY A 206 -18.68 12.21 -0.40
CA GLY A 206 -17.87 11.73 0.75
C GLY A 206 -16.48 12.35 0.86
N PHE A 207 -16.11 13.29 -0.01
CA PHE A 207 -14.86 14.05 0.03
C PHE A 207 -15.12 15.51 0.36
N PHE A 208 -14.11 16.20 0.85
CA PHE A 208 -14.21 17.64 1.18
C PHE A 208 -14.38 18.51 -0.08
N SER A 209 -13.78 18.08 -1.19
CA SER A 209 -13.81 18.82 -2.44
C SER A 209 -15.13 18.63 -3.22
N VAL A 210 -15.42 19.56 -4.11
CA VAL A 210 -16.27 19.33 -5.26
C VAL A 210 -15.76 18.11 -6.06
N TYR A 211 -16.52 17.61 -7.03
CA TYR A 211 -16.05 16.50 -7.86
C TYR A 211 -14.68 16.80 -8.49
N THR A 212 -13.75 15.90 -8.28
CA THR A 212 -12.45 15.80 -8.96
C THR A 212 -12.34 14.42 -9.64
N PHE A 213 -11.19 14.11 -10.19
CA PHE A 213 -10.93 12.72 -10.63
C PHE A 213 -10.83 11.74 -9.45
N PRO A 214 -10.69 10.42 -9.73
CA PRO A 214 -10.54 9.43 -8.67
C PRO A 214 -9.48 9.84 -7.63
N PRO A 215 -9.72 9.57 -6.34
CA PRO A 215 -8.92 10.09 -5.23
C PRO A 215 -7.54 9.46 -5.06
N ASN A 216 -7.08 8.63 -6.01
CA ASN A 216 -5.76 8.04 -6.03
C ASN A 216 -4.66 9.00 -6.50
N GLN A 217 -5.04 10.13 -7.11
CA GLN A 217 -4.13 11.20 -7.55
C GLN A 217 -4.79 12.56 -7.38
N ALA A 218 -3.98 13.60 -7.15
CA ALA A 218 -4.45 14.98 -7.14
C ALA A 218 -4.49 15.55 -8.56
N VAL A 219 -5.41 16.50 -8.79
CA VAL A 219 -5.41 17.32 -10.01
C VAL A 219 -4.80 18.69 -9.71
N SER A 220 -4.19 19.33 -10.69
CA SER A 220 -3.72 20.72 -10.56
C SER A 220 -4.89 21.69 -10.44
N GLN A 221 -4.62 22.87 -9.90
CA GLN A 221 -5.61 23.97 -9.78
C GLN A 221 -6.24 24.30 -11.14
N ASP A 222 -5.44 24.51 -12.18
CA ASP A 222 -5.92 24.81 -13.54
C ASP A 222 -6.79 23.71 -14.12
N ARG A 223 -6.43 22.45 -13.87
CA ARG A 223 -7.23 21.30 -14.32
C ARG A 223 -8.55 21.25 -13.59
N GLN A 224 -8.58 21.56 -12.28
CA GLN A 224 -9.82 21.62 -11.52
C GLN A 224 -10.74 22.73 -11.99
N ILE A 225 -10.22 23.90 -12.33
CA ILE A 225 -11.00 25.00 -12.93
C ILE A 225 -11.67 24.52 -14.23
N LYS A 226 -10.92 23.82 -15.11
CA LYS A 226 -11.47 23.24 -16.34
C LYS A 226 -12.57 22.20 -16.07
N ILE A 227 -12.37 21.33 -15.08
CA ILE A 227 -13.36 20.33 -14.65
C ILE A 227 -14.63 21.05 -14.17
N ASN A 228 -14.49 22.07 -13.33
CA ASN A 228 -15.63 22.80 -12.79
C ASN A 228 -16.46 23.46 -13.91
N LYS A 229 -15.78 24.05 -14.89
CA LYS A 229 -16.44 24.66 -16.07
C LYS A 229 -17.17 23.61 -16.92
N GLN A 230 -16.52 22.46 -17.20
CA GLN A 230 -17.11 21.38 -18.00
C GLN A 230 -18.32 20.73 -17.35
N ARG A 231 -18.36 20.69 -16.01
CA ARG A 231 -19.42 20.06 -15.22
C ARG A 231 -20.43 21.06 -14.69
N GLU A 232 -20.26 22.33 -14.99
CA GLU A 232 -21.10 23.43 -14.47
C GLU A 232 -21.29 23.33 -12.94
N GLN A 233 -20.20 23.01 -12.23
CA GLN A 233 -20.22 22.78 -10.79
C GLN A 233 -19.53 23.89 -10.01
N ILE A 234 -20.08 24.19 -8.82
CA ILE A 234 -19.52 25.11 -7.84
C ILE A 234 -19.29 24.32 -6.53
N PRO A 235 -18.17 24.56 -5.81
CA PRO A 235 -17.96 23.93 -4.52
C PRO A 235 -19.07 24.23 -3.52
N GLU A 236 -19.74 23.19 -3.03
CA GLU A 236 -20.77 23.25 -1.99
C GLU A 236 -20.14 23.07 -0.61
N TYR A 237 -20.77 23.60 0.43
CA TYR A 237 -20.34 23.38 1.81
C TYR A 237 -20.40 21.89 2.16
N ARG A 238 -19.34 21.42 2.79
CA ARG A 238 -19.19 20.06 3.31
C ARG A 238 -18.56 20.10 4.68
N ASP A 239 -19.27 19.57 5.65
CA ASP A 239 -18.85 19.49 7.05
C ASP A 239 -17.72 18.44 7.17
N THR A 240 -16.51 18.92 7.42
CA THR A 240 -15.32 18.07 7.48
C THR A 240 -15.35 17.08 8.63
N LYS A 241 -15.89 17.48 9.79
CA LYS A 241 -15.99 16.62 10.97
C LYS A 241 -16.95 15.45 10.74
N LYS A 242 -18.12 15.72 10.15
CA LYS A 242 -19.09 14.68 9.77
C LYS A 242 -18.50 13.70 8.74
N LEU A 243 -17.77 14.20 7.75
CA LEU A 243 -17.15 13.36 6.75
C LEU A 243 -16.01 12.50 7.31
N ILE A 244 -15.23 13.00 8.27
CA ILE A 244 -14.22 12.22 8.99
C ILE A 244 -14.89 11.09 9.79
N MET A 245 -15.96 11.38 10.55
CA MET A 245 -16.70 10.36 11.27
C MET A 245 -17.30 9.31 10.35
N SER A 246 -17.97 9.73 9.29
CA SER A 246 -18.58 8.83 8.31
C SER A 246 -17.53 7.91 7.67
N LYS A 247 -16.37 8.44 7.29
CA LYS A 247 -15.28 7.62 6.73
C LYS A 247 -14.68 6.68 7.76
N THR A 248 -14.55 7.12 9.00
CA THR A 248 -14.09 6.24 10.08
C THR A 248 -15.01 5.03 10.24
N LEU A 249 -16.33 5.25 10.31
CA LEU A 249 -17.31 4.15 10.36
C LEU A 249 -17.19 3.19 9.19
N GLN A 250 -16.94 3.69 7.98
CA GLN A 250 -16.69 2.84 6.81
C GLN A 250 -15.41 1.99 6.97
N LEU A 251 -14.33 2.60 7.48
CA LEU A 251 -13.04 1.92 7.65
C LEU A 251 -13.10 0.79 8.67
N ILE A 252 -13.92 0.93 9.71
CA ILE A 252 -14.00 -0.07 10.79
C ILE A 252 -15.17 -1.05 10.64
N LYS A 253 -15.99 -0.91 9.60
CA LYS A 253 -17.28 -1.61 9.42
C LYS A 253 -17.20 -3.13 9.61
N ASN A 254 -16.12 -3.76 9.13
CA ASN A 254 -15.95 -5.22 9.19
C ASN A 254 -14.68 -5.64 9.92
N VAL A 255 -14.18 -4.79 10.83
CA VAL A 255 -13.01 -5.10 11.66
C VAL A 255 -13.49 -5.63 13.01
N SER A 256 -13.18 -6.89 13.34
CA SER A 256 -13.59 -7.50 14.60
C SER A 256 -12.78 -6.96 15.79
N LYS A 257 -13.30 -7.14 17.01
CA LYS A 257 -12.58 -6.78 18.26
C LYS A 257 -11.23 -7.48 18.36
N GLU A 258 -11.16 -8.74 17.94
CA GLU A 258 -9.92 -9.51 17.92
C GLU A 258 -8.90 -8.89 16.93
N GLN A 259 -9.35 -8.53 15.73
CA GLN A 259 -8.51 -7.84 14.74
C GLN A 259 -8.01 -6.49 15.24
N ILE A 260 -8.85 -5.71 15.95
CA ILE A 260 -8.44 -4.46 16.59
C ILE A 260 -7.34 -4.72 17.63
N ALA A 261 -7.49 -5.75 18.46
CA ALA A 261 -6.50 -6.11 19.46
C ALA A 261 -5.16 -6.54 18.81
N ARG A 262 -5.21 -7.35 17.74
CA ARG A 262 -4.02 -7.76 16.97
C ARG A 262 -3.31 -6.58 16.32
N LEU A 263 -4.07 -5.68 15.66
CA LEU A 263 -3.51 -4.46 15.08
C LEU A 263 -2.82 -3.60 16.14
N ARG A 264 -3.45 -3.39 17.30
CA ARG A 264 -2.87 -2.61 18.39
C ARG A 264 -1.61 -3.28 18.97
N ALA A 265 -1.61 -4.58 19.13
CA ALA A 265 -0.44 -5.34 19.59
C ALA A 265 0.72 -5.23 18.60
N ALA A 266 0.44 -5.34 17.29
CA ALA A 266 1.43 -5.13 16.24
C ALA A 266 1.94 -3.68 16.24
N GLY A 267 1.04 -2.71 16.39
CA GLY A 267 1.36 -1.28 16.43
C GLY A 267 2.29 -0.90 17.57
N GLY A 268 2.12 -1.52 18.76
CA GLY A 268 2.98 -1.28 19.91
C GLY A 268 4.42 -1.76 19.74
N LYS A 269 4.68 -2.63 18.77
CA LYS A 269 6.03 -3.15 18.43
C LYS A 269 6.51 -2.70 17.05
N ALA A 270 5.67 -1.98 16.31
CA ALA A 270 5.95 -1.59 14.92
C ALA A 270 7.13 -0.64 14.81
N VAL A 271 7.97 -0.89 13.82
CA VAL A 271 9.05 0.03 13.43
C VAL A 271 8.63 0.75 12.15
N PHE A 272 8.67 2.08 12.16
CA PHE A 272 8.37 2.92 11.00
C PHE A 272 9.59 3.74 10.63
N LEU A 273 10.09 3.54 9.40
CA LEU A 273 11.26 4.21 8.86
C LEU A 273 10.87 5.13 7.69
N ASN A 274 11.65 6.16 7.46
CA ASN A 274 11.60 7.03 6.27
C ASN A 274 12.98 7.06 5.60
N ASP A 275 13.59 5.89 5.46
CA ASP A 275 14.96 5.73 4.99
C ASP A 275 15.02 5.21 3.56
N ASP A 276 16.20 5.28 2.98
CA ASP A 276 16.49 4.59 1.74
C ASP A 276 16.41 3.07 1.97
N ALA A 277 15.65 2.37 1.13
CA ALA A 277 15.49 0.92 1.26
C ALA A 277 16.79 0.11 1.04
N ARG A 278 17.86 0.78 0.57
CA ARG A 278 19.19 0.19 0.42
C ARG A 278 20.01 0.20 1.72
N GLU A 279 19.60 1.03 2.71
CA GLU A 279 20.32 1.23 3.97
C GLU A 279 19.32 1.41 5.12
N THR A 280 19.00 0.32 5.81
CA THR A 280 18.06 0.30 6.93
C THR A 280 18.74 -0.21 8.20
N ASP A 281 19.76 0.50 8.66
CA ASP A 281 20.66 0.09 9.76
C ASP A 281 19.94 -0.22 11.08
N VAL A 282 18.80 0.42 11.32
CA VAL A 282 17.93 0.16 12.47
C VAL A 282 17.41 -1.29 12.48
N ILE A 283 17.26 -1.92 11.31
CA ILE A 283 16.82 -3.31 11.22
C ILE A 283 18.03 -4.23 11.44
N LYS A 284 17.97 -5.02 12.52
CA LYS A 284 19.05 -5.97 12.84
C LYS A 284 19.17 -7.05 11.78
N LYS A 285 20.40 -7.56 11.58
CA LYS A 285 20.66 -8.69 10.67
C LYS A 285 19.82 -9.90 11.08
N GLN A 286 19.29 -10.61 10.08
CA GLN A 286 18.59 -11.89 10.25
C GLN A 286 17.40 -11.83 11.24
N THR A 287 16.59 -10.77 11.18
CA THR A 287 15.41 -10.62 12.03
C THR A 287 14.09 -10.67 11.26
N VAL A 288 14.10 -10.44 9.95
CA VAL A 288 12.90 -10.42 9.11
C VAL A 288 12.57 -11.84 8.63
N SER A 289 11.34 -12.29 8.89
CA SER A 289 10.87 -13.61 8.47
C SER A 289 10.38 -13.59 7.01
N LEU A 290 9.69 -12.51 6.64
CA LEU A 290 9.13 -12.33 5.30
C LEU A 290 9.15 -10.86 4.89
N THR A 291 9.60 -10.60 3.68
CA THR A 291 9.36 -9.34 2.99
C THR A 291 8.30 -9.56 1.91
N VAL A 292 7.24 -8.71 1.89
CA VAL A 292 6.28 -8.67 0.79
C VAL A 292 6.18 -7.23 0.34
N THR A 293 6.53 -6.95 -0.91
CA THR A 293 6.64 -5.57 -1.40
C THR A 293 6.44 -5.44 -2.90
N SER A 294 6.22 -4.20 -3.34
CA SER A 294 6.23 -3.78 -4.74
C SER A 294 6.98 -2.46 -4.86
N PRO A 295 8.14 -2.43 -5.54
CA PRO A 295 8.92 -1.21 -5.69
C PRO A 295 8.25 -0.23 -6.65
N PRO A 296 8.67 1.05 -6.68
CA PRO A 296 8.29 1.94 -7.76
C PRO A 296 8.81 1.41 -9.10
N PHE A 297 7.90 1.34 -10.10
CA PHE A 297 8.25 0.93 -11.46
C PHE A 297 8.81 2.09 -12.28
N LEU A 298 9.48 1.76 -13.38
CA LEU A 298 9.99 2.75 -14.33
C LEU A 298 8.86 3.66 -14.84
N ASP A 299 9.01 4.99 -14.71
CA ASP A 299 8.18 6.06 -15.29
C ASP A 299 6.67 6.02 -15.01
N VAL A 300 6.17 5.18 -14.10
CA VAL A 300 4.72 4.92 -13.98
C VAL A 300 4.00 5.91 -13.05
N VAL A 301 4.66 6.50 -12.05
CA VAL A 301 4.00 7.32 -11.03
C VAL A 301 4.77 8.61 -10.74
N GLN A 302 4.09 9.75 -10.90
CA GLN A 302 4.64 11.05 -10.49
C GLN A 302 4.21 11.35 -9.05
N TYR A 303 4.90 10.75 -8.08
CA TYR A 303 4.52 10.81 -6.66
C TYR A 303 4.29 12.22 -6.13
N ALA A 304 5.11 13.18 -6.54
CA ALA A 304 4.97 14.57 -6.10
C ALA A 304 3.69 15.21 -6.65
N ALA A 305 3.50 15.14 -7.97
CA ALA A 305 2.33 15.74 -8.62
C ALA A 305 1.03 15.06 -8.18
N ASP A 306 1.05 13.74 -8.00
CA ASP A 306 -0.12 12.98 -7.57
C ASP A 306 -0.54 13.26 -6.11
N ASN A 307 0.39 13.75 -5.27
CA ASN A 307 0.16 13.93 -3.84
C ASN A 307 0.33 15.38 -3.33
N TRP A 308 0.49 16.38 -4.20
CA TRP A 308 0.80 17.76 -3.79
C TRP A 308 -0.15 18.32 -2.72
N ILE A 309 -1.45 18.10 -2.85
CA ILE A 309 -2.45 18.61 -1.90
C ILE A 309 -2.41 17.87 -0.55
N ARG A 310 -2.07 16.56 -0.59
CA ARG A 310 -1.85 15.76 0.63
C ARG A 310 -0.57 16.20 1.34
N CYS A 311 0.49 16.45 0.59
CA CYS A 311 1.75 16.98 1.12
C CYS A 311 1.54 18.38 1.71
N TRP A 312 0.83 19.27 1.01
CA TRP A 312 0.45 20.58 1.53
C TRP A 312 -0.31 20.48 2.86
N PHE A 313 -1.35 19.64 2.95
CA PHE A 313 -2.13 19.46 4.17
C PHE A 313 -1.27 18.96 5.34
N ASN A 314 -0.31 18.11 5.07
CA ASN A 314 0.55 17.48 6.07
C ASN A 314 1.88 18.23 6.31
N ASN A 315 2.04 19.43 5.77
CA ASN A 315 3.26 20.22 5.89
C ASN A 315 4.53 19.50 5.42
N ILE A 316 4.41 18.70 4.34
CA ILE A 316 5.52 17.95 3.73
C ILE A 316 6.02 18.75 2.51
N ALA A 317 7.32 19.01 2.47
CA ALA A 317 7.97 19.66 1.33
C ALA A 317 8.03 18.68 0.14
N VAL A 318 7.19 18.90 -0.87
CA VAL A 318 7.05 18.00 -2.05
C VAL A 318 8.37 17.84 -2.80
N GLU A 319 9.14 18.93 -2.93
CA GLU A 319 10.43 18.94 -3.63
C GLU A 319 11.49 18.06 -2.93
N SER A 320 11.46 18.01 -1.59
CA SER A 320 12.39 17.17 -0.83
C SER A 320 12.09 15.68 -1.01
N VAL A 321 10.81 15.32 -1.08
CA VAL A 321 10.38 13.95 -1.35
C VAL A 321 10.73 13.55 -2.78
N SER A 322 10.46 14.41 -3.76
CA SER A 322 10.74 14.14 -5.18
C SER A 322 12.21 13.88 -5.45
N ARG A 323 13.12 14.60 -4.77
CA ARG A 323 14.57 14.41 -4.92
C ARG A 323 15.06 13.08 -4.34
N LYS A 324 14.36 12.55 -3.36
CA LYS A 324 14.72 11.28 -2.71
C LYS A 324 14.15 10.07 -3.45
N ILE A 325 13.00 10.21 -4.12
CA ILE A 325 12.42 9.13 -4.91
C ILE A 325 13.21 9.02 -6.20
N THR A 326 14.04 8.01 -6.29
CA THR A 326 14.81 7.73 -7.51
C THR A 326 13.87 7.15 -8.56
N MET A 327 13.43 8.00 -9.47
CA MET A 327 12.68 7.59 -10.67
C MET A 327 13.66 7.49 -11.83
N SER A 328 13.99 6.27 -12.23
CA SER A 328 14.82 6.08 -13.42
C SER A 328 13.96 5.77 -14.63
N LYS A 329 14.35 6.37 -15.78
CA LYS A 329 13.82 6.03 -17.11
C LYS A 329 14.57 4.89 -17.76
N LYS A 330 15.76 4.56 -17.25
CA LYS A 330 16.62 3.50 -17.76
C LYS A 330 16.51 2.27 -16.88
N ILE A 331 16.45 1.11 -17.54
CA ILE A 331 16.36 -0.16 -16.82
C ILE A 331 17.64 -0.45 -16.03
N GLU A 332 18.79 -0.03 -16.56
CA GLU A 332 20.09 -0.23 -15.94
C GLU A 332 20.17 0.47 -14.57
N ASP A 333 19.77 1.74 -14.50
CA ASP A 333 19.76 2.50 -13.25
C ASP A 333 18.78 1.87 -12.23
N TRP A 334 17.63 1.37 -12.69
CA TRP A 334 16.66 0.68 -11.83
C TRP A 334 17.24 -0.62 -11.28
N VAL A 335 17.96 -1.38 -12.11
CA VAL A 335 18.65 -2.63 -11.71
C VAL A 335 19.70 -2.34 -10.64
N ASP A 336 20.50 -1.28 -10.80
CA ASP A 336 21.51 -0.89 -9.82
C ASP A 336 20.91 -0.55 -8.46
N ILE A 337 19.81 0.24 -8.46
CA ILE A 337 19.09 0.58 -7.23
C ILE A 337 18.52 -0.68 -6.58
N MET A 338 17.84 -1.54 -7.35
CA MET A 338 17.25 -2.77 -6.82
C MET A 338 18.32 -3.75 -6.34
N SER A 339 19.52 -3.76 -6.94
CA SER A 339 20.64 -4.55 -6.45
C SER A 339 21.07 -4.13 -5.04
N GLY A 340 21.11 -2.83 -4.77
CA GLY A 340 21.34 -2.30 -3.43
C GLY A 340 20.24 -2.70 -2.43
N VAL A 341 18.96 -2.62 -2.86
CA VAL A 341 17.81 -3.06 -2.06
C VAL A 341 17.92 -4.55 -1.72
N PHE A 342 18.22 -5.41 -2.70
CA PHE A 342 18.33 -6.86 -2.47
C PHE A 342 19.53 -7.22 -1.58
N LYS A 343 20.63 -6.47 -1.64
CA LYS A 343 21.76 -6.62 -0.70
C LYS A 343 21.29 -6.38 0.74
N GLU A 344 20.49 -5.34 0.96
CA GLU A 344 19.92 -5.03 2.26
C GLU A 344 18.89 -6.08 2.69
N LEU A 345 17.99 -6.48 1.80
CA LEU A 345 17.04 -7.57 2.05
C LEU A 345 17.76 -8.87 2.45
N TYR A 346 18.88 -9.21 1.80
CA TYR A 346 19.66 -10.39 2.16
C TYR A 346 20.26 -10.25 3.56
N ARG A 347 20.74 -9.07 3.94
CA ARG A 347 21.29 -8.81 5.28
C ARG A 347 20.25 -9.01 6.38
N ILE A 348 19.03 -8.46 6.20
CA ILE A 348 18.01 -8.43 7.25
C ILE A 348 17.15 -9.71 7.30
N THR A 349 16.99 -10.43 6.20
CA THR A 349 16.20 -11.66 6.15
C THR A 349 16.87 -12.76 6.99
N LYS A 350 16.11 -13.43 7.85
CA LYS A 350 16.59 -14.56 8.65
C LYS A 350 16.89 -15.77 7.77
N LYS A 351 17.68 -16.71 8.27
CA LYS A 351 17.88 -18.02 7.63
C LYS A 351 16.53 -18.68 7.36
N SER A 352 16.37 -19.28 6.20
CA SER A 352 15.10 -19.85 5.71
C SER A 352 13.95 -18.86 5.58
N GLY A 353 14.16 -17.56 5.79
CA GLY A 353 13.17 -16.50 5.55
C GLY A 353 12.95 -16.20 4.07
N PHE A 354 11.87 -15.50 3.76
CA PHE A 354 11.39 -15.33 2.39
C PHE A 354 11.32 -13.86 1.96
N VAL A 355 11.39 -13.66 0.64
CA VAL A 355 11.08 -12.39 -0.02
C VAL A 355 10.10 -12.68 -1.16
N ALA A 356 8.94 -12.04 -1.14
CA ALA A 356 7.94 -12.02 -2.21
C ALA A 356 7.94 -10.62 -2.84
N PHE A 357 8.54 -10.49 -4.01
CA PHE A 357 8.79 -9.20 -4.65
C PHE A 357 7.91 -9.05 -5.90
N GLU A 358 6.88 -8.22 -5.79
CA GLU A 358 5.91 -8.00 -6.87
C GLU A 358 6.43 -6.92 -7.82
N VAL A 359 6.35 -7.22 -9.09
CA VAL A 359 6.67 -6.31 -10.20
C VAL A 359 5.66 -6.46 -11.33
N GLY A 360 5.62 -5.45 -12.19
CA GLY A 360 4.77 -5.45 -13.38
C GLY A 360 5.57 -5.60 -14.68
N GLU A 361 4.83 -5.66 -15.76
CA GLU A 361 5.36 -5.46 -17.09
C GLU A 361 5.42 -3.96 -17.39
N VAL A 362 6.46 -3.49 -18.02
CA VAL A 362 6.59 -2.09 -18.45
C VAL A 362 6.74 -2.00 -19.97
N ARG A 363 6.43 -0.81 -20.51
CA ARG A 363 6.49 -0.52 -21.95
C ARG A 363 5.68 -1.50 -22.79
N ASN A 364 4.42 -1.76 -22.38
CA ASN A 364 3.48 -2.66 -23.08
C ASN A 364 4.03 -4.09 -23.21
N GLY A 365 4.59 -4.66 -22.13
CA GLY A 365 5.11 -6.03 -22.08
C GLY A 365 6.47 -6.24 -22.76
N LYS A 366 7.14 -5.17 -23.21
CA LYS A 366 8.48 -5.27 -23.81
C LYS A 366 9.59 -5.52 -22.77
N ILE A 367 9.34 -5.16 -21.51
CA ILE A 367 10.29 -5.36 -20.41
C ILE A 367 9.59 -6.15 -19.32
N MET A 368 10.14 -7.34 -19.04
CA MET A 368 9.68 -8.28 -18.03
C MET A 368 10.52 -8.07 -16.77
N LEU A 369 10.08 -7.21 -15.86
CA LEU A 369 10.84 -6.87 -14.64
C LEU A 369 11.06 -8.08 -13.72
N ASP A 370 10.18 -9.08 -13.75
CA ASP A 370 10.32 -10.33 -13.01
C ASP A 370 11.62 -11.09 -13.31
N GLU A 371 12.07 -11.09 -14.57
CA GLU A 371 13.33 -11.74 -14.97
C GLU A 371 14.54 -10.96 -14.44
N TYR A 372 14.52 -9.61 -14.49
CA TYR A 372 15.57 -8.78 -13.89
C TYR A 372 15.64 -8.96 -12.37
N VAL A 373 14.49 -9.00 -11.70
CA VAL A 373 14.43 -9.22 -10.25
C VAL A 373 14.96 -10.59 -9.87
N ALA A 374 14.59 -11.64 -10.62
CA ALA A 374 15.10 -13.00 -10.39
C ALA A 374 16.62 -13.03 -10.46
N LYS A 375 17.21 -12.40 -11.49
CA LYS A 375 18.68 -12.28 -11.64
C LYS A 375 19.32 -11.52 -10.47
N ILE A 376 18.74 -10.38 -10.08
CA ILE A 376 19.25 -9.57 -8.96
C ILE A 376 19.27 -10.40 -7.67
N GLY A 377 18.16 -11.07 -7.33
CA GLY A 377 18.06 -11.85 -6.10
C GLY A 377 19.02 -13.03 -6.06
N ILE A 378 19.17 -13.77 -7.17
CA ILE A 378 20.13 -14.87 -7.30
C ILE A 378 21.56 -14.34 -7.09
N ASN A 379 21.92 -13.22 -7.70
CA ASN A 379 23.25 -12.62 -7.57
C ASN A 379 23.55 -12.14 -6.14
N GLN A 380 22.54 -11.83 -5.33
CA GLN A 380 22.69 -11.49 -3.91
C GLN A 380 22.72 -12.71 -2.98
N GLY A 381 22.62 -13.93 -3.53
CA GLY A 381 22.72 -15.19 -2.78
C GLY A 381 21.39 -15.79 -2.35
N PHE A 382 20.25 -15.27 -2.77
CA PHE A 382 18.97 -15.90 -2.54
C PHE A 382 18.74 -17.11 -3.46
N ILE A 383 18.04 -18.11 -2.97
CA ILE A 383 17.48 -19.19 -3.77
C ILE A 383 16.17 -18.69 -4.37
N CYS A 384 16.08 -18.60 -5.70
CA CYS A 384 14.85 -18.26 -6.38
C CYS A 384 13.91 -19.48 -6.43
N LYS A 385 12.82 -19.43 -5.64
CA LYS A 385 11.82 -20.51 -5.55
C LYS A 385 10.85 -20.52 -6.74
N GLY A 386 10.78 -19.42 -7.48
CA GLY A 386 10.01 -19.32 -8.71
C GLY A 386 9.42 -17.95 -8.96
N ILE A 387 8.81 -17.80 -10.14
CA ILE A 387 8.02 -16.63 -10.53
C ILE A 387 6.55 -17.03 -10.55
N MET A 388 5.76 -16.42 -9.69
CA MET A 388 4.32 -16.60 -9.63
C MET A 388 3.63 -15.54 -10.47
N VAL A 389 2.81 -15.96 -11.43
CA VAL A 389 2.00 -15.09 -12.27
C VAL A 389 0.54 -15.31 -11.92
N ASN A 390 -0.06 -14.33 -11.22
CA ASN A 390 -1.47 -14.36 -10.88
C ASN A 390 -2.26 -13.72 -12.01
N GLU A 391 -2.86 -14.53 -12.87
CA GLU A 391 -3.73 -14.08 -13.95
C GLU A 391 -5.15 -13.89 -13.43
N GLN A 392 -5.75 -12.73 -13.72
CA GLN A 392 -7.10 -12.42 -13.28
C GLN A 392 -8.03 -12.34 -14.48
N VAL A 393 -9.11 -13.13 -14.46
CA VAL A 393 -10.19 -13.01 -15.44
C VAL A 393 -11.02 -11.77 -15.08
N PHE A 394 -11.07 -10.78 -15.98
CA PHE A 394 -11.86 -9.58 -15.77
C PHE A 394 -13.35 -9.88 -15.81
N THR A 395 -14.06 -9.62 -14.72
CA THR A 395 -15.52 -9.50 -14.74
C THR A 395 -15.91 -8.16 -15.37
N LYS A 396 -17.07 -8.13 -16.07
CA LYS A 396 -17.63 -7.00 -16.85
C LYS A 396 -17.64 -5.60 -16.21
N THR A 397 -17.28 -5.45 -14.94
CA THR A 397 -17.21 -4.17 -14.22
C THR A 397 -15.98 -3.31 -14.57
N SER A 398 -14.98 -3.85 -15.26
CA SER A 398 -13.78 -3.09 -15.69
C SER A 398 -14.07 -2.10 -16.83
N ASN A 399 -15.17 -2.26 -17.55
CA ASN A 399 -15.54 -1.40 -18.70
C ASN A 399 -16.43 -0.21 -18.33
N LEU A 400 -16.83 -0.02 -17.07
CA LEU A 400 -17.77 1.03 -16.65
C LEU A 400 -17.21 2.46 -16.75
N TRP A 401 -15.92 2.65 -17.02
CA TRP A 401 -15.27 3.97 -17.04
C TRP A 401 -14.64 4.33 -18.38
N GLY A 402 -14.97 3.65 -19.47
CA GLY A 402 -14.46 3.97 -20.82
C GLY A 402 -12.95 3.79 -20.99
N ILE A 403 -12.29 3.09 -20.08
CA ILE A 403 -10.87 2.75 -20.18
C ILE A 403 -10.81 1.28 -20.58
N SER A 404 -10.40 1.01 -21.83
CA SER A 404 -10.01 -0.34 -22.21
C SER A 404 -8.73 -0.70 -21.47
N ASN A 405 -8.85 -1.47 -20.38
CA ASN A 405 -7.71 -1.88 -19.57
C ASN A 405 -6.73 -2.80 -20.31
N ASN A 406 -7.09 -3.26 -21.51
CA ASN A 406 -6.23 -4.10 -22.33
C ASN A 406 -5.07 -3.34 -23.01
N ASP A 407 -5.17 -2.00 -23.11
CA ASP A 407 -4.15 -1.20 -23.82
C ASP A 407 -3.15 -0.49 -22.90
N ARG A 408 -3.38 -0.42 -21.56
CA ARG A 408 -2.54 0.38 -20.66
C ARG A 408 -2.25 -0.19 -19.27
N GLY A 409 -2.55 -1.44 -18.98
CA GLY A 409 -2.30 -2.03 -17.67
C GLY A 409 -2.05 -3.53 -17.73
N THR A 410 -1.23 -4.05 -16.81
CA THR A 410 -1.02 -5.49 -16.67
C THR A 410 -2.26 -6.11 -16.03
N ASN A 411 -2.81 -7.14 -16.66
CA ASN A 411 -3.87 -7.98 -16.10
C ASN A 411 -3.31 -9.03 -15.13
N THR A 412 -2.01 -8.97 -14.85
CA THR A 412 -1.27 -9.97 -14.10
C THR A 412 -0.46 -9.32 -12.99
N ASN A 413 -0.45 -9.93 -11.79
CA ASN A 413 0.58 -9.69 -10.80
C ASN A 413 1.71 -10.70 -11.03
N ARG A 414 2.95 -10.23 -11.06
CA ARG A 414 4.14 -11.07 -11.18
C ARG A 414 4.97 -10.96 -9.92
N ILE A 415 5.13 -12.05 -9.20
CA ILE A 415 5.81 -12.09 -7.92
C ILE A 415 6.99 -13.04 -8.01
N VAL A 416 8.19 -12.53 -7.80
CA VAL A 416 9.40 -13.34 -7.69
C VAL A 416 9.59 -13.74 -6.25
N ILE A 417 9.67 -15.03 -5.99
CA ILE A 417 9.73 -15.61 -4.66
C ILE A 417 11.15 -16.11 -4.40
N PHE A 418 11.73 -15.61 -3.31
CA PHE A 418 13.05 -15.99 -2.88
C PHE A 418 13.03 -16.55 -1.48
N GLN A 419 14.01 -17.43 -1.21
CA GLN A 419 14.31 -17.92 0.13
C GLN A 419 15.79 -17.72 0.42
N LYS A 420 16.10 -17.25 1.61
CA LYS A 420 17.49 -17.22 2.08
C LYS A 420 17.89 -18.59 2.54
N ASP A 421 19.09 -19.01 2.17
CA ASP A 421 19.64 -20.32 2.60
C ASP A 421 19.67 -20.46 4.12
N GLY A 422 19.52 -21.70 4.58
CA GLY A 422 19.35 -22.07 5.98
C GLY A 422 20.63 -22.06 6.82
#